data_4b8df5b7d362d98825f82f82458948ec
#
_entry.id   4b8df5b7d362d98825f82f82458948ec
#
_cell.length_a   1.000
_cell.length_b   1.000
_cell.length_c   1.000
_cell.angle_alpha   90.00
_cell.angle_beta   90.00
_cell.angle_gamma   90.00
#
_symmetry.space_group_name_H-M   'P 1'
#
loop_
_entity.id
_entity.type
_entity.pdbx_description
1 polymer ?
#
loop_
_entity_poly.entity_id
_entity_poly.type
_entity_poly.pdbx_seq_one_letter_code
_entity_poly.pdbx_strand_id
1 'polypeptide(L)'
;MKAQLRALAVALSIMGCLAFGKSSHVVMSWRNPNAPAKQFRRVLALGLSEKTAVRADFEDALAARLEETGREAISGNAILLRPEGTQLSLDYLRAQVRDNQIEAVVVSRLIKVEKKVTYIPGEPSFVPYPYYGTFYGYYGSVYPIVYSPDYLREEKKVRIETNLYLLSEGDGVLVWTGITDTFDPTDVDKAIGKLVKLLVKQMQSDGVL
;
A
#
# COMPACT_ATOMS: atom_id res chain seq x y z
N MET A 1 3.49 52.93 40.10
CA MET A 1 3.87 52.76 38.69
C MET A 1 4.25 51.30 38.49
N LYS A 2 3.39 50.50 37.90
CA LYS A 2 3.56 49.04 37.71
C LYS A 2 4.01 48.79 36.28
N ALA A 3 5.27 48.38 36.14
CA ALA A 3 5.81 47.93 34.85
C ALA A 3 5.38 46.45 34.59
N GLN A 4 4.63 46.22 33.56
CA GLN A 4 4.26 44.89 33.12
C GLN A 4 5.36 44.32 32.23
N LEU A 5 6.01 43.26 32.69
CA LEU A 5 6.96 42.45 31.93
C LEU A 5 6.14 41.48 31.03
N ARG A 6 6.10 41.73 29.73
CA ARG A 6 5.51 40.79 28.77
C ARG A 6 6.57 39.75 28.38
N ALA A 7 6.39 38.53 28.87
CA ALA A 7 7.18 37.39 28.46
C ALA A 7 6.81 37.01 27.01
N LEU A 8 7.79 37.16 26.12
CA LEU A 8 7.69 36.70 24.71
C LEU A 8 7.96 35.22 24.67
N ALA A 9 6.90 34.43 24.54
CA ALA A 9 7.03 32.99 24.30
C ALA A 9 7.48 32.75 22.85
N VAL A 10 8.75 32.40 22.68
CA VAL A 10 9.28 31.90 21.40
C VAL A 10 8.77 30.49 21.20
N ALA A 11 7.77 30.34 20.35
CA ALA A 11 7.33 29.03 19.85
C ALA A 11 8.41 28.45 18.94
N LEU A 12 9.21 27.53 19.48
CA LEU A 12 10.17 26.73 18.71
C LEU A 12 9.38 25.76 17.84
N SER A 13 9.18 26.15 16.58
CA SER A 13 8.57 25.30 15.54
C SER A 13 9.53 24.15 15.25
N ILE A 14 9.26 23.00 15.84
CA ILE A 14 9.95 21.75 15.49
C ILE A 14 9.46 21.37 14.10
N MET A 15 10.22 21.78 13.10
CA MET A 15 10.07 21.35 11.72
C MET A 15 10.51 19.88 11.67
N GLY A 16 9.52 18.99 11.96
CA GLY A 16 9.74 17.56 11.83
C GLY A 16 10.19 17.26 10.41
N CYS A 17 11.42 16.74 10.26
CA CYS A 17 11.85 16.07 9.06
C CYS A 17 10.83 14.97 8.76
N LEU A 18 9.91 15.26 7.85
CA LEU A 18 9.10 14.23 7.19
C LEU A 18 10.09 13.35 6.41
N ALA A 19 10.56 12.30 7.06
CA ALA A 19 11.15 11.18 6.36
C ALA A 19 10.07 10.72 5.37
N PHE A 20 10.20 11.08 4.10
CA PHE A 20 9.43 10.52 3.01
C PHE A 20 9.81 9.04 2.90
N GLY A 21 9.34 8.26 3.87
CA GLY A 21 9.39 6.81 3.81
C GLY A 21 8.58 6.40 2.60
N LYS A 22 9.19 5.65 1.71
CA LYS A 22 8.56 5.03 0.56
C LYS A 22 7.33 4.26 1.04
N SER A 23 6.15 4.82 0.84
CA SER A 23 4.89 4.35 1.41
C SER A 23 3.88 4.08 0.29
N SER A 24 2.89 3.24 0.59
CA SER A 24 1.76 3.06 -0.30
C SER A 24 0.90 4.33 -0.31
N HIS A 25 0.38 4.72 -1.48
CA HIS A 25 -0.58 5.81 -1.62
C HIS A 25 -1.62 5.50 -2.69
N VAL A 26 -2.79 6.14 -2.58
CA VAL A 26 -3.83 6.09 -3.61
C VAL A 26 -3.44 7.05 -4.72
N VAL A 27 -3.34 6.53 -5.93
CA VAL A 27 -3.08 7.33 -7.15
C VAL A 27 -4.37 7.93 -7.69
N MET A 28 -5.44 7.12 -7.64
CA MET A 28 -6.75 7.49 -8.15
C MET A 28 -7.81 6.68 -7.40
N SER A 29 -8.94 7.31 -7.08
CA SER A 29 -10.17 6.61 -6.75
C SER A 29 -11.34 7.21 -7.52
N TRP A 30 -12.34 6.37 -7.79
CA TRP A 30 -13.56 6.77 -8.46
C TRP A 30 -14.74 6.02 -7.85
N ARG A 31 -15.81 6.75 -7.60
CA ARG A 31 -17.09 6.21 -7.16
C ARG A 31 -18.11 6.37 -8.27
N ASN A 32 -18.86 5.31 -8.54
CA ASN A 32 -19.94 5.36 -9.53
C ASN A 32 -21.08 6.26 -9.02
N PRO A 33 -21.37 7.40 -9.67
CA PRO A 33 -22.44 8.31 -9.24
C PRO A 33 -23.83 7.71 -9.41
N ASN A 34 -23.95 6.69 -10.28
CA ASN A 34 -25.21 6.00 -10.57
C ASN A 34 -25.31 4.65 -9.84
N ALA A 35 -24.37 4.34 -8.96
CA ALA A 35 -24.46 3.11 -8.17
C ALA A 35 -25.70 3.16 -7.27
N PRO A 36 -26.41 2.01 -7.13
CA PRO A 36 -27.55 1.95 -6.21
C PRO A 36 -27.09 2.29 -4.79
N ALA A 37 -27.87 3.10 -4.10
CA ALA A 37 -27.64 3.48 -2.69
C ALA A 37 -27.97 2.30 -1.77
N LYS A 38 -27.52 1.10 -2.11
CA LYS A 38 -27.76 -0.12 -1.35
C LYS A 38 -26.60 -0.36 -0.40
N GLN A 39 -26.91 -0.43 0.89
CA GLN A 39 -25.97 -0.94 1.88
C GLN A 39 -25.83 -2.46 1.71
N PHE A 40 -24.63 -2.97 1.81
CA PHE A 40 -24.33 -4.40 1.83
C PHE A 40 -23.75 -4.77 3.20
N ARG A 41 -24.07 -5.97 3.63
CA ARG A 41 -23.59 -6.50 4.90
C ARG A 41 -22.46 -7.51 4.67
N ARG A 42 -22.67 -8.46 3.76
CA ARG A 42 -21.75 -9.57 3.52
C ARG A 42 -20.89 -9.31 2.27
N VAL A 43 -19.57 -9.30 2.46
CA VAL A 43 -18.60 -8.94 1.43
C VAL A 43 -17.52 -10.01 1.28
N LEU A 44 -17.22 -10.36 0.03
CA LEU A 44 -16.11 -11.25 -0.31
C LEU A 44 -14.85 -10.43 -0.59
N ALA A 45 -13.77 -10.74 0.09
CA ALA A 45 -12.42 -10.23 -0.20
C ALA A 45 -11.71 -11.17 -1.17
N LEU A 46 -11.36 -10.68 -2.36
CA LEU A 46 -10.81 -11.48 -3.45
C LEU A 46 -9.51 -10.88 -3.99
N GLY A 47 -8.47 -11.70 -4.12
CA GLY A 47 -7.22 -11.37 -4.77
C GLY A 47 -7.02 -12.15 -6.07
N LEU A 48 -6.57 -11.47 -7.13
CA LEU A 48 -6.17 -12.10 -8.37
C LEU A 48 -4.64 -12.11 -8.46
N SER A 49 -4.04 -13.22 -8.03
CA SER A 49 -2.59 -13.44 -8.04
C SER A 49 -2.30 -14.92 -8.28
N GLU A 50 -1.26 -15.20 -9.08
CA GLU A 50 -0.76 -16.56 -9.30
C GLU A 50 -0.05 -17.12 -8.06
N LYS A 51 0.52 -16.24 -7.21
CA LYS A 51 1.21 -16.63 -6.00
C LYS A 51 0.20 -16.92 -4.89
N THR A 52 -0.06 -18.20 -4.66
CA THR A 52 -1.10 -18.68 -3.73
C THR A 52 -0.93 -18.11 -2.31
N ALA A 53 0.27 -18.12 -1.74
CA ALA A 53 0.52 -17.59 -0.40
C ALA A 53 0.20 -16.09 -0.32
N VAL A 54 0.75 -15.29 -1.23
CA VAL A 54 0.51 -13.82 -1.28
C VAL A 54 -0.97 -13.49 -1.45
N ARG A 55 -1.68 -14.30 -2.26
CA ARG A 55 -3.12 -14.16 -2.46
C ARG A 55 -3.88 -14.44 -1.17
N ALA A 56 -3.58 -15.55 -0.51
CA ALA A 56 -4.23 -15.95 0.74
C ALA A 56 -4.02 -14.87 1.83
N ASP A 57 -2.78 -14.45 2.05
CA ASP A 57 -2.43 -13.43 3.04
C ASP A 57 -3.15 -12.10 2.75
N PHE A 58 -3.26 -11.70 1.47
CA PHE A 58 -3.99 -10.50 1.07
C PHE A 58 -5.49 -10.63 1.33
N GLU A 59 -6.13 -11.74 0.93
CA GLU A 59 -7.56 -11.97 1.09
C GLU A 59 -7.96 -12.02 2.57
N ASP A 60 -7.15 -12.70 3.39
CA ASP A 60 -7.38 -12.80 4.84
C ASP A 60 -7.19 -11.44 5.52
N ALA A 61 -6.13 -10.70 5.18
CA ALA A 61 -5.89 -9.37 5.72
C ALA A 61 -6.97 -8.35 5.29
N LEU A 62 -7.45 -8.44 4.04
CA LEU A 62 -8.51 -7.55 3.54
C LEU A 62 -9.83 -7.86 4.22
N ALA A 63 -10.20 -9.15 4.38
CA ALA A 63 -11.39 -9.57 5.08
C ALA A 63 -11.38 -9.07 6.53
N ALA A 64 -10.31 -9.32 7.28
CA ALA A 64 -10.16 -8.85 8.65
C ALA A 64 -10.30 -7.31 8.76
N ARG A 65 -9.74 -6.58 7.81
CA ARG A 65 -9.83 -5.13 7.80
C ARG A 65 -11.22 -4.60 7.45
N LEU A 66 -11.97 -5.30 6.59
CA LEU A 66 -13.36 -4.98 6.28
C LEU A 66 -14.29 -5.27 7.46
N GLU A 67 -14.04 -6.32 8.25
CA GLU A 67 -14.78 -6.63 9.48
C GLU A 67 -14.72 -5.50 10.51
N GLU A 68 -13.58 -4.82 10.62
CA GLU A 68 -13.44 -3.65 11.50
C GLU A 68 -14.39 -2.49 11.12
N THR A 69 -14.98 -2.51 9.94
CA THR A 69 -15.98 -1.53 9.49
C THR A 69 -17.43 -1.94 9.82
N GLY A 70 -17.62 -3.04 10.55
CA GLY A 70 -18.92 -3.57 10.94
C GLY A 70 -19.62 -4.44 9.89
N ARG A 71 -18.88 -4.91 8.87
CA ARG A 71 -19.37 -5.83 7.84
C ARG A 71 -19.00 -7.27 8.15
N GLU A 72 -19.76 -8.21 7.61
CA GLU A 72 -19.40 -9.63 7.58
C GLU A 72 -18.51 -9.88 6.38
N ALA A 73 -17.19 -9.87 6.57
CA ALA A 73 -16.27 -10.09 5.48
C ALA A 73 -15.80 -11.55 5.43
N ILE A 74 -15.78 -12.09 4.22
CA ILE A 74 -15.34 -13.47 3.97
C ILE A 74 -14.09 -13.41 3.07
N SER A 75 -13.04 -14.09 3.51
CA SER A 75 -11.85 -14.27 2.69
C SER A 75 -12.13 -15.26 1.54
N GLY A 76 -11.72 -14.91 0.32
CA GLY A 76 -11.75 -15.82 -0.80
C GLY A 76 -10.95 -17.10 -0.54
N ASN A 77 -9.88 -17.00 0.24
CA ASN A 77 -9.07 -18.14 0.65
C ASN A 77 -9.85 -19.15 1.49
N ALA A 78 -10.84 -18.70 2.27
CA ALA A 78 -11.63 -19.55 3.15
C ALA A 78 -12.68 -20.38 2.39
N ILE A 79 -13.25 -19.84 1.30
CA ILE A 79 -14.40 -20.48 0.62
C ILE A 79 -14.13 -20.93 -0.82
N LEU A 80 -13.06 -20.43 -1.46
CA LEU A 80 -12.76 -20.77 -2.85
C LEU A 80 -11.62 -21.78 -2.92
N LEU A 81 -11.93 -22.99 -3.36
CA LEU A 81 -10.91 -23.99 -3.69
C LEU A 81 -10.24 -23.59 -5.00
N ARG A 82 -9.01 -23.12 -4.91
CA ARG A 82 -8.21 -22.67 -6.06
C ARG A 82 -6.86 -23.39 -6.10
N PRO A 83 -6.79 -24.56 -6.72
CA PRO A 83 -5.50 -25.20 -6.97
C PRO A 83 -4.56 -24.27 -7.72
N GLU A 84 -3.26 -24.37 -7.44
CA GLU A 84 -2.25 -23.54 -8.09
C GLU A 84 -2.32 -23.69 -9.62
N GLY A 85 -2.22 -22.55 -10.34
CA GLY A 85 -2.30 -22.52 -11.79
C GLY A 85 -3.69 -22.74 -12.38
N THR A 86 -4.74 -22.85 -11.54
CA THR A 86 -6.11 -23.11 -12.02
C THR A 86 -6.95 -21.83 -11.96
N GLN A 87 -7.61 -21.53 -13.07
CA GLN A 87 -8.63 -20.49 -13.11
C GLN A 87 -9.96 -21.05 -12.61
N LEU A 88 -10.66 -20.34 -11.74
CA LEU A 88 -12.01 -20.69 -11.31
C LEU A 88 -12.99 -20.56 -12.47
N SER A 89 -13.89 -21.52 -12.62
CA SER A 89 -15.02 -21.34 -13.51
C SER A 89 -16.01 -20.31 -12.95
N LEU A 90 -16.64 -19.56 -13.84
CA LEU A 90 -17.65 -18.57 -13.45
C LEU A 90 -18.83 -19.21 -12.71
N ASP A 91 -19.23 -20.42 -13.11
CA ASP A 91 -20.34 -21.13 -12.47
C ASP A 91 -20.00 -21.55 -11.05
N TYR A 92 -18.75 -22.00 -10.80
CA TYR A 92 -18.31 -22.29 -9.45
C TYR A 92 -18.28 -21.02 -8.60
N LEU A 93 -17.75 -19.91 -9.13
CA LEU A 93 -17.73 -18.64 -8.41
C LEU A 93 -19.16 -18.15 -8.09
N ARG A 94 -20.08 -18.21 -9.06
CA ARG A 94 -21.49 -17.86 -8.85
C ARG A 94 -22.16 -18.74 -7.78
N ALA A 95 -21.86 -20.03 -7.78
CA ALA A 95 -22.36 -20.94 -6.73
C ALA A 95 -21.86 -20.54 -5.35
N GLN A 96 -20.54 -20.28 -5.21
CA GLN A 96 -19.97 -19.86 -3.93
C GLN A 96 -20.53 -18.52 -3.45
N VAL A 97 -20.71 -17.55 -4.36
CA VAL A 97 -21.35 -16.26 -4.05
C VAL A 97 -22.76 -16.45 -3.51
N ARG A 98 -23.58 -17.27 -4.20
CA ARG A 98 -24.95 -17.56 -3.78
C ARG A 98 -25.01 -18.32 -2.45
N ASP A 99 -24.24 -19.41 -2.34
CA ASP A 99 -24.31 -20.33 -1.20
C ASP A 99 -23.81 -19.68 0.10
N ASN A 100 -22.89 -18.71 -0.04
CA ASN A 100 -22.40 -17.89 1.07
C ASN A 100 -23.15 -16.55 1.21
N GLN A 101 -24.20 -16.29 0.44
CA GLN A 101 -25.04 -15.09 0.49
C GLN A 101 -24.21 -13.80 0.36
N ILE A 102 -23.22 -13.78 -0.52
CA ILE A 102 -22.35 -12.62 -0.75
C ILE A 102 -23.15 -11.52 -1.47
N GLU A 103 -23.14 -10.32 -0.92
CA GLU A 103 -23.84 -9.14 -1.44
C GLU A 103 -22.92 -8.21 -2.20
N ALA A 104 -21.61 -8.23 -1.86
CA ALA A 104 -20.60 -7.40 -2.49
C ALA A 104 -19.27 -8.15 -2.63
N VAL A 105 -18.44 -7.73 -3.57
CA VAL A 105 -17.07 -8.25 -3.74
C VAL A 105 -16.10 -7.08 -3.82
N VAL A 106 -15.06 -7.12 -3.00
CA VAL A 106 -13.86 -6.30 -3.17
C VAL A 106 -12.82 -7.17 -3.85
N VAL A 107 -12.48 -6.87 -5.08
CA VAL A 107 -11.49 -7.62 -5.86
C VAL A 107 -10.29 -6.77 -6.20
N SER A 108 -9.09 -7.30 -5.95
CA SER A 108 -7.82 -6.62 -6.26
C SER A 108 -6.98 -7.44 -7.22
N ARG A 109 -6.30 -6.74 -8.13
CA ARG A 109 -5.32 -7.35 -9.04
C ARG A 109 -4.06 -6.52 -9.16
N LEU A 110 -2.95 -7.19 -9.41
CA LEU A 110 -1.70 -6.55 -9.79
C LEU A 110 -1.82 -6.04 -11.24
N ILE A 111 -1.61 -4.72 -11.44
CA ILE A 111 -1.54 -4.14 -12.80
C ILE A 111 -0.11 -4.22 -13.33
N LYS A 112 0.86 -3.76 -12.53
CA LYS A 112 2.23 -3.57 -12.98
C LYS A 112 3.23 -3.62 -11.84
N VAL A 113 4.41 -4.17 -12.13
CA VAL A 113 5.61 -4.03 -11.30
C VAL A 113 6.64 -3.28 -12.14
N GLU A 114 6.99 -2.07 -11.74
CA GLU A 114 8.06 -1.28 -12.35
C GLU A 114 9.31 -1.42 -11.50
N LYS A 115 10.43 -1.68 -12.15
CA LYS A 115 11.77 -1.68 -11.54
C LYS A 115 12.58 -0.57 -12.18
N LYS A 116 13.08 0.35 -11.36
CA LYS A 116 13.96 1.41 -11.80
C LYS A 116 15.32 1.21 -11.15
N VAL A 117 16.32 1.00 -11.96
CA VAL A 117 17.70 0.97 -11.50
C VAL A 117 18.30 2.36 -11.70
N THR A 118 18.74 2.98 -10.61
CA THR A 118 19.40 4.27 -10.63
C THR A 118 20.82 4.08 -10.18
N TYR A 119 21.76 4.52 -11.03
CA TYR A 119 23.17 4.61 -10.66
C TYR A 119 23.37 5.80 -9.73
N ILE A 120 23.89 5.55 -8.54
CA ILE A 120 24.26 6.58 -7.59
C ILE A 120 25.77 6.62 -7.54
N PRO A 121 26.40 7.65 -8.17
CA PRO A 121 27.84 7.82 -8.09
C PRO A 121 28.22 8.06 -6.63
N GLY A 122 29.34 7.45 -6.21
CA GLY A 122 29.94 7.76 -4.91
C GLY A 122 30.27 9.24 -4.89
N GLU A 123 29.64 10.03 -4.01
CA GLU A 123 29.96 11.44 -3.91
C GLU A 123 31.37 11.62 -3.33
N PRO A 124 32.25 12.37 -3.99
CA PRO A 124 33.50 12.82 -3.38
C PRO A 124 33.13 13.73 -2.21
N SER A 125 33.14 13.20 -1.00
CA SER A 125 32.90 13.99 0.18
C SER A 125 34.11 14.93 0.40
N PHE A 126 33.85 16.24 0.42
CA PHE A 126 34.89 17.22 0.75
C PHE A 126 35.23 17.13 2.26
N VAL A 127 36.45 16.72 2.55
CA VAL A 127 36.97 16.67 3.91
C VAL A 127 37.59 18.00 4.28
N PRO A 128 37.18 18.66 5.38
CA PRO A 128 37.74 19.96 5.76
C PRO A 128 39.26 19.93 5.97
N TYR A 129 39.94 20.96 5.55
CA TYR A 129 41.38 21.18 5.57
C TYR A 129 42.16 20.79 6.86
N PRO A 130 41.63 20.85 8.09
CA PRO A 130 42.37 20.48 9.30
C PRO A 130 42.90 19.05 9.33
N TYR A 131 42.25 18.14 8.59
CA TYR A 131 42.67 16.73 8.54
C TYR A 131 43.83 16.46 7.60
N TYR A 132 44.21 17.43 6.72
CA TYR A 132 45.34 17.29 5.80
C TYR A 132 46.70 17.61 6.45
N GLY A 133 46.73 18.06 7.71
CA GLY A 133 47.95 18.44 8.41
C GLY A 133 48.87 17.28 8.79
N THR A 134 48.36 16.03 8.75
CA THR A 134 49.15 14.82 9.02
C THR A 134 48.85 13.73 8.01
N PHE A 135 49.81 12.88 7.69
CA PHE A 135 49.61 11.74 6.80
C PHE A 135 48.49 10.79 7.24
N TYR A 136 48.48 10.42 8.51
CA TYR A 136 47.45 9.49 9.03
C TYR A 136 46.07 10.16 9.08
N GLY A 137 45.99 11.43 9.35
CA GLY A 137 44.73 12.19 9.32
C GLY A 137 44.16 12.24 7.88
N TYR A 138 45.02 12.56 6.91
CA TYR A 138 44.69 12.54 5.49
C TYR A 138 44.26 11.14 5.03
N TYR A 139 45.05 10.12 5.29
CA TYR A 139 44.75 8.74 4.88
C TYR A 139 43.44 8.23 5.48
N GLY A 140 43.25 8.42 6.78
CA GLY A 140 42.02 7.98 7.48
C GLY A 140 40.76 8.72 7.02
N SER A 141 40.88 9.96 6.55
CA SER A 141 39.76 10.76 6.06
C SER A 141 39.45 10.54 4.59
N VAL A 142 40.48 10.34 3.76
CA VAL A 142 40.32 10.20 2.32
C VAL A 142 40.12 8.77 1.85
N TYR A 143 40.74 7.81 2.55
CA TYR A 143 40.61 6.38 2.22
C TYR A 143 39.15 5.89 2.14
N PRO A 144 38.26 6.16 3.12
CA PRO A 144 36.86 5.76 3.05
C PRO A 144 36.12 6.37 1.86
N ILE A 145 36.49 7.59 1.45
CA ILE A 145 35.86 8.30 0.33
C ILE A 145 36.26 7.65 -1.01
N VAL A 146 37.54 7.36 -1.19
CA VAL A 146 38.06 6.72 -2.40
C VAL A 146 37.52 5.29 -2.59
N TYR A 147 37.30 4.60 -1.48
CA TYR A 147 36.78 3.22 -1.46
C TYR A 147 35.28 3.13 -1.19
N SER A 148 34.54 4.25 -1.20
CA SER A 148 33.06 4.22 -1.22
C SER A 148 32.61 3.82 -2.63
N PRO A 149 32.21 2.57 -2.86
CA PRO A 149 31.84 2.14 -4.20
C PRO A 149 30.56 2.85 -4.64
N ASP A 150 30.50 3.18 -5.90
CA ASP A 150 29.23 3.48 -6.57
C ASP A 150 28.27 2.33 -6.36
N TYR A 151 27.00 2.61 -6.14
CA TYR A 151 26.02 1.56 -5.99
C TYR A 151 24.82 1.77 -6.91
N LEU A 152 24.28 0.65 -7.37
CA LEU A 152 23.04 0.62 -8.11
C LEU A 152 21.89 0.55 -7.11
N ARG A 153 21.00 1.52 -7.18
CA ARG A 153 19.77 1.53 -6.40
C ARG A 153 18.63 0.98 -7.26
N GLU A 154 18.11 -0.17 -6.88
CA GLU A 154 16.90 -0.70 -7.47
C GLU A 154 15.69 -0.16 -6.69
N GLU A 155 14.82 0.56 -7.37
CA GLU A 155 13.53 1.00 -6.84
C GLU A 155 12.42 0.15 -7.47
N LYS A 156 11.58 -0.43 -6.64
CA LYS A 156 10.46 -1.25 -7.07
C LYS A 156 9.15 -0.54 -6.78
N LYS A 157 8.31 -0.39 -7.79
CA LYS A 157 6.96 0.16 -7.65
C LYS A 157 5.93 -0.89 -8.06
N VAL A 158 5.01 -1.19 -7.17
CA VAL A 158 3.92 -2.16 -7.37
C VAL A 158 2.62 -1.40 -7.49
N ARG A 159 1.94 -1.52 -8.62
CA ARG A 159 0.63 -0.90 -8.88
C ARG A 159 -0.47 -1.92 -8.81
N ILE A 160 -1.49 -1.63 -8.00
CA ILE A 160 -2.65 -2.50 -7.77
C ILE A 160 -3.92 -1.74 -8.07
N GLU A 161 -4.85 -2.40 -8.77
CA GLU A 161 -6.23 -1.98 -8.96
C GLU A 161 -7.12 -2.75 -7.99
N THR A 162 -8.04 -2.04 -7.36
CA THR A 162 -9.06 -2.63 -6.49
C THR A 162 -10.43 -2.12 -6.88
N ASN A 163 -11.38 -3.02 -7.05
CA ASN A 163 -12.75 -2.72 -7.44
C ASN A 163 -13.73 -3.26 -6.39
N LEU A 164 -14.78 -2.50 -6.09
CA LEU A 164 -15.94 -2.92 -5.30
C LEU A 164 -17.14 -3.09 -6.22
N TYR A 165 -17.71 -4.27 -6.21
CA TYR A 165 -18.95 -4.59 -6.94
C TYR A 165 -20.08 -4.94 -5.96
N LEU A 166 -21.29 -4.44 -6.23
CA LEU A 166 -22.52 -4.94 -5.62
C LEU A 166 -23.11 -6.05 -6.50
N LEU A 167 -23.48 -7.17 -5.88
CA LEU A 167 -23.99 -8.38 -6.56
C LEU A 167 -25.51 -8.54 -6.48
N SER A 168 -26.23 -7.47 -6.20
CA SER A 168 -27.67 -7.52 -5.91
C SER A 168 -28.54 -8.02 -7.07
N GLU A 169 -28.09 -7.84 -8.31
CA GLU A 169 -28.81 -8.27 -9.51
C GLU A 169 -27.82 -8.59 -10.66
N GLY A 170 -28.02 -9.72 -11.30
CA GLY A 170 -27.26 -10.11 -12.49
C GLY A 170 -25.75 -10.29 -12.24
N ASP A 171 -24.94 -9.73 -13.12
CA ASP A 171 -23.47 -9.88 -13.11
C ASP A 171 -22.73 -8.91 -12.14
N GLY A 172 -23.50 -8.14 -11.37
CA GLY A 172 -22.93 -7.16 -10.43
C GLY A 172 -22.70 -5.77 -11.03
N VAL A 173 -22.74 -4.74 -10.17
CA VAL A 173 -22.52 -3.33 -10.55
C VAL A 173 -21.27 -2.81 -9.92
N LEU A 174 -20.37 -2.21 -10.71
CA LEU A 174 -19.19 -1.53 -10.20
C LEU A 174 -19.62 -0.28 -9.41
N VAL A 175 -19.23 -0.23 -8.14
CA VAL A 175 -19.53 0.88 -7.23
C VAL A 175 -18.33 1.80 -7.06
N TRP A 176 -17.14 1.21 -6.97
CA TRP A 176 -15.92 1.94 -6.70
C TRP A 176 -14.71 1.25 -7.34
N THR A 177 -13.76 2.06 -7.76
CA THR A 177 -12.44 1.59 -8.17
C THR A 177 -11.35 2.46 -7.54
N GLY A 178 -10.23 1.86 -7.21
CA GLY A 178 -9.05 2.54 -6.71
C GLY A 178 -7.78 1.98 -7.30
N ILE A 179 -6.82 2.86 -7.60
CA ILE A 179 -5.47 2.50 -8.01
C ILE A 179 -4.49 2.95 -6.95
N THR A 180 -3.65 2.04 -6.50
CA THR A 180 -2.62 2.30 -5.49
C THR A 180 -1.23 2.00 -6.02
N ASP A 181 -0.25 2.79 -5.60
CA ASP A 181 1.18 2.52 -5.79
C ASP A 181 1.82 2.22 -4.44
N THR A 182 2.62 1.16 -4.40
CA THR A 182 3.47 0.78 -3.25
C THR A 182 4.92 0.79 -3.69
N PHE A 183 5.77 1.49 -2.95
CA PHE A 183 7.19 1.63 -3.26
C PHE A 183 8.05 0.72 -2.39
N ASP A 184 9.02 0.06 -3.02
CA ASP A 184 10.03 -0.81 -2.38
C ASP A 184 9.46 -1.74 -1.30
N PRO A 185 8.50 -2.62 -1.62
CA PRO A 185 8.01 -3.58 -0.66
C PRO A 185 9.10 -4.63 -0.38
N THR A 186 9.89 -4.40 0.66
CA THR A 186 10.95 -5.32 1.11
C THR A 186 10.40 -6.48 1.94
N ASP A 187 9.22 -6.28 2.51
CA ASP A 187 8.50 -7.24 3.35
C ASP A 187 7.06 -7.29 2.82
N VAL A 188 6.66 -8.44 2.26
CA VAL A 188 5.38 -8.62 1.58
C VAL A 188 4.22 -8.48 2.56
N ASP A 189 4.33 -9.05 3.76
CA ASP A 189 3.25 -9.06 4.76
C ASP A 189 2.99 -7.64 5.27
N LYS A 190 4.05 -6.89 5.56
CA LYS A 190 3.92 -5.47 5.93
C LYS A 190 3.36 -4.62 4.79
N ALA A 191 3.71 -4.94 3.55
CA ALA A 191 3.17 -4.24 2.39
C ALA A 191 1.67 -4.51 2.22
N ILE A 192 1.24 -5.77 2.38
CA ILE A 192 -0.18 -6.17 2.37
C ILE A 192 -0.93 -5.42 3.48
N GLY A 193 -0.46 -5.46 4.72
CA GLY A 193 -1.12 -4.77 5.83
C GLY A 193 -1.29 -3.27 5.62
N LYS A 194 -0.27 -2.59 5.05
CA LYS A 194 -0.35 -1.17 4.68
C LYS A 194 -1.34 -0.92 3.56
N LEU A 195 -1.33 -1.77 2.54
CA LEU A 195 -2.21 -1.68 1.38
C LEU A 195 -3.68 -1.82 1.78
N VAL A 196 -4.04 -2.87 2.51
CA VAL A 196 -5.44 -3.11 2.91
C VAL A 196 -5.97 -2.00 3.83
N LYS A 197 -5.12 -1.50 4.74
CA LYS A 197 -5.45 -0.34 5.57
C LYS A 197 -5.73 0.91 4.74
N LEU A 198 -4.91 1.17 3.73
CA LEU A 198 -5.07 2.30 2.82
C LEU A 198 -6.35 2.18 2.00
N LEU A 199 -6.62 1.00 1.42
CA LEU A 199 -7.80 0.72 0.60
C LEU A 199 -9.10 0.92 1.40
N VAL A 200 -9.22 0.28 2.56
CA VAL A 200 -10.43 0.38 3.40
C VAL A 200 -10.64 1.81 3.87
N LYS A 201 -9.58 2.52 4.29
CA LYS A 201 -9.68 3.95 4.64
C LYS A 201 -10.16 4.80 3.47
N GLN A 202 -9.67 4.55 2.26
CA GLN A 202 -10.10 5.30 1.07
C GLN A 202 -11.57 5.01 0.74
N MET A 203 -11.99 3.74 0.75
CA MET A 203 -13.39 3.35 0.52
C MET A 203 -14.34 3.98 1.55
N GLN A 204 -13.94 4.08 2.81
CA GLN A 204 -14.70 4.80 3.84
C GLN A 204 -14.77 6.31 3.55
N SER A 205 -13.65 6.93 3.18
CA SER A 205 -13.59 8.35 2.83
C SER A 205 -14.46 8.69 1.62
N ASP A 206 -14.54 7.78 0.65
CA ASP A 206 -15.35 7.92 -0.55
C ASP A 206 -16.85 7.55 -0.31
N GLY A 207 -17.20 7.12 0.91
CA GLY A 207 -18.56 6.82 1.34
C GLY A 207 -19.16 5.58 0.68
N VAL A 208 -18.34 4.55 0.40
CA VAL A 208 -18.77 3.27 -0.17
C VAL A 208 -18.70 2.10 0.82
N LEU A 209 -18.08 2.34 1.98
CA LEU A 209 -18.08 1.45 3.14
C LEU A 209 -18.78 2.09 4.32
#